data_feab65d904bc4a22620bd08e712f111a
#
_entry.id   feab65d904bc4a22620bd08e712f111a
#
_cell.length_a   1.000
_cell.length_b   1.000
_cell.length_c   1.000
_cell.angle_alpha   90.00
_cell.angle_beta   90.00
_cell.angle_gamma   90.00
#
_symmetry.space_group_name_H-M   'P 1'
#
loop_
_entity.id
_entity.type
_entity.pdbx_description
1 polymer ?
#
loop_
_entity_poly.entity_id
_entity_poly.type
_entity_poly.pdbx_seq_one_letter_code
_entity_poly.pdbx_strand_id
1 'polypeptide(L)'
;MLNGKVALRICLREIQQFKIWLLLLALGAMPSLPACRQVSGRGLISEEAPAQVSKPAPRTASGCIIDAKTGRPIAHATLFHSGKAVFSDAEGNFSIAPVHENIPLLAKASGYRQTSLPIPDSGKFTVRLNPFNSHGLYLTHYGVGTKILRDPVLDLMYESGLNTLVIDVKGDRGYLSYKYDIPRAREIGALKVTTLRDIKAFLRDMHGRGIYVIGRVVVFKDDLLAAAHPEWAVIDTRTEKPWLDNEKLAWVDPFHEEVWRYNIDIARAAAQAGFDEIQFDYVRFPTDGKVSAARYSRENNAENRVTTINRFLETAAKELLPFNVYFSADVFGYVPWNFNDTDIGQSLPELARYVDYICLMVYPSGYHLGIPQYRKPVEHPREVVYNTLEQAKKRLNGQAEKLRPWLQNFRDYAFDRRPFTGEQIRLQIQACTQAKTSGWLLWDASNKYRYTADALRSQSLTEIRGAGASAELSDAQNIR
;
A
#
# COMPACT_ATOMS: atom_id res chain seq x y z
N MET A 1 -18.40 -48.03 17.59
CA MET A 1 -18.11 -48.84 16.39
C MET A 1 -19.23 -48.69 15.39
N LEU A 2 -19.19 -47.66 14.54
CA LEU A 2 -20.12 -47.45 13.40
C LEU A 2 -19.66 -46.23 12.60
N ASN A 3 -18.56 -46.33 11.85
CA ASN A 3 -18.19 -45.29 10.87
C ASN A 3 -17.16 -45.76 9.80
N GLY A 4 -16.97 -47.11 9.67
CA GLY A 4 -16.06 -47.64 8.66
C GLY A 4 -16.67 -47.93 7.28
N LYS A 5 -17.99 -47.84 7.13
CA LYS A 5 -18.68 -48.23 5.88
C LYS A 5 -19.08 -47.07 4.97
N VAL A 6 -19.01 -45.81 5.43
CA VAL A 6 -19.37 -44.63 4.64
C VAL A 6 -18.15 -44.09 3.86
N ALA A 7 -16.93 -44.15 4.43
CA ALA A 7 -15.72 -43.72 3.78
C ALA A 7 -15.31 -44.58 2.57
N LEU A 8 -15.66 -45.87 2.57
CA LEU A 8 -15.33 -46.80 1.48
C LEU A 8 -16.22 -46.67 0.26
N ARG A 9 -17.42 -46.05 0.38
CA ARG A 9 -18.34 -45.83 -0.73
C ARG A 9 -18.06 -44.52 -1.53
N ILE A 10 -17.38 -43.58 -0.94
CA ILE A 10 -16.99 -42.32 -1.63
C ILE A 10 -15.72 -42.57 -2.46
N CYS A 11 -14.77 -43.37 -1.98
CA CYS A 11 -13.55 -43.69 -2.71
C CYS A 11 -13.77 -44.58 -3.95
N LEU A 12 -14.83 -45.38 -3.99
CA LEU A 12 -15.14 -46.26 -5.13
C LEU A 12 -15.91 -45.53 -6.28
N ARG A 13 -16.50 -44.35 -6.03
CA ARG A 13 -17.18 -43.57 -7.05
C ARG A 13 -16.21 -42.74 -7.91
N GLU A 14 -15.12 -42.29 -7.34
CA GLU A 14 -14.10 -41.51 -8.09
C GLU A 14 -13.23 -42.38 -8.98
N ILE A 15 -12.98 -43.63 -8.61
CA ILE A 15 -12.20 -44.59 -9.43
C ILE A 15 -12.97 -45.03 -10.67
N GLN A 16 -14.33 -44.99 -10.67
CA GLN A 16 -15.14 -45.35 -11.80
C GLN A 16 -15.26 -44.24 -12.84
N GLN A 17 -15.15 -43.01 -12.46
CA GLN A 17 -15.14 -41.87 -13.41
C GLN A 17 -13.78 -41.76 -14.16
N PHE A 18 -12.67 -42.15 -13.54
CA PHE A 18 -11.36 -42.12 -14.18
C PHE A 18 -11.15 -43.24 -15.22
N LYS A 19 -11.89 -44.34 -15.13
CA LYS A 19 -11.85 -45.44 -16.10
C LYS A 19 -12.66 -45.18 -17.40
N ILE A 20 -13.64 -44.29 -17.34
CA ILE A 20 -14.47 -43.96 -18.51
C ILE A 20 -13.75 -42.97 -19.46
N TRP A 21 -12.82 -42.14 -18.94
CA TRP A 21 -12.03 -41.22 -19.75
C TRP A 21 -10.86 -41.88 -20.51
N LEU A 22 -10.34 -43.01 -20.03
CA LEU A 22 -9.26 -43.76 -20.68
C LEU A 22 -9.74 -44.72 -21.78
N LEU A 23 -11.04 -45.00 -21.88
CA LEU A 23 -11.62 -45.92 -22.92
C LEU A 23 -12.10 -45.15 -24.19
N LEU A 24 -12.13 -43.82 -24.18
CA LEU A 24 -12.53 -42.99 -25.33
C LEU A 24 -11.34 -42.56 -26.21
N LEU A 25 -10.12 -42.89 -25.85
CA LEU A 25 -8.90 -42.55 -26.60
C LEU A 25 -8.30 -43.73 -27.41
N ALA A 26 -8.95 -44.90 -27.41
CA ALA A 26 -8.42 -46.11 -28.03
C ALA A 26 -9.19 -46.67 -29.24
N LEU A 27 -10.17 -45.95 -29.76
CA LEU A 27 -10.96 -46.39 -30.92
C LEU A 27 -11.04 -45.31 -31.99
N GLY A 28 -9.97 -45.13 -32.73
CA GLY A 28 -9.90 -44.35 -33.96
C GLY A 28 -9.06 -45.11 -34.98
N ALA A 29 -9.60 -46.23 -35.44
CA ALA A 29 -8.96 -47.05 -36.47
C ALA A 29 -9.13 -46.45 -37.87
N MET A 30 -8.07 -46.53 -38.63
CA MET A 30 -7.94 -46.17 -40.04
C MET A 30 -8.95 -46.89 -40.94
N PRO A 31 -9.24 -46.35 -42.13
CA PRO A 31 -9.44 -47.15 -43.28
C PRO A 31 -8.39 -46.94 -44.37
N SER A 32 -8.11 -48.07 -44.99
CA SER A 32 -7.19 -48.41 -46.03
C SER A 32 -7.40 -47.66 -47.37
N LEU A 33 -6.27 -47.48 -48.04
CA LEU A 33 -6.08 -47.06 -49.44
C LEU A 33 -6.77 -47.94 -50.48
N PRO A 34 -6.98 -47.41 -51.70
CA PRO A 34 -6.59 -48.14 -52.87
C PRO A 34 -5.55 -47.41 -53.73
N ALA A 35 -4.65 -48.22 -54.25
CA ALA A 35 -3.63 -47.85 -55.21
C ALA A 35 -4.22 -47.53 -56.60
N CYS A 36 -3.69 -46.50 -57.26
CA CYS A 36 -3.72 -46.40 -58.73
C CYS A 36 -2.60 -45.54 -59.32
N ARG A 37 -1.79 -46.23 -60.07
CA ARG A 37 -1.04 -45.85 -61.31
C ARG A 37 -0.19 -44.61 -61.41
N GLN A 38 1.09 -44.88 -61.62
CA GLN A 38 2.09 -44.03 -62.24
C GLN A 38 1.65 -43.44 -63.59
N VAL A 39 1.82 -42.15 -63.71
CA VAL A 39 2.06 -41.51 -65.02
C VAL A 39 3.30 -40.65 -64.89
N SER A 40 4.31 -41.01 -65.67
CA SER A 40 5.57 -40.25 -65.79
C SER A 40 5.34 -38.98 -66.61
N GLY A 41 5.73 -37.82 -66.04
CA GLY A 41 5.81 -36.56 -66.74
C GLY A 41 6.86 -35.67 -66.08
N ARG A 42 7.99 -35.51 -66.78
CA ARG A 42 9.09 -34.60 -66.40
C ARG A 42 8.59 -33.15 -66.29
N GLY A 43 8.88 -32.49 -65.20
CA GLY A 43 8.78 -31.05 -65.07
C GLY A 43 9.42 -30.66 -63.73
N LEU A 44 10.71 -30.26 -63.75
CA LEU A 44 11.42 -29.68 -62.64
C LEU A 44 10.79 -28.31 -62.36
N ILE A 45 9.91 -28.24 -61.37
CA ILE A 45 9.52 -26.99 -60.74
C ILE A 45 10.16 -27.06 -59.34
N SER A 46 11.16 -26.22 -59.09
CA SER A 46 11.70 -25.99 -57.77
C SER A 46 10.59 -25.36 -56.92
N GLU A 47 10.03 -26.11 -55.99
CA GLU A 47 9.20 -25.61 -54.91
C GLU A 47 10.12 -24.77 -53.99
N GLU A 48 10.09 -23.43 -54.16
CA GLU A 48 10.62 -22.53 -53.11
C GLU A 48 9.80 -22.77 -51.86
N ALA A 49 10.47 -23.23 -50.78
CA ALA A 49 9.90 -23.32 -49.47
C ALA A 49 9.28 -21.96 -49.06
N PRO A 50 8.07 -21.89 -48.51
CA PRO A 50 7.50 -20.60 -48.12
C PRO A 50 8.42 -19.94 -47.13
N ALA A 51 8.87 -18.72 -47.46
CA ALA A 51 9.68 -17.91 -46.59
C ALA A 51 9.02 -17.86 -45.20
N GLN A 52 9.72 -18.34 -44.20
CA GLN A 52 9.27 -18.16 -42.80
C GLN A 52 9.19 -16.64 -42.57
N VAL A 53 7.97 -16.12 -42.50
CA VAL A 53 7.72 -14.76 -42.07
C VAL A 53 8.20 -14.68 -40.61
N SER A 54 9.42 -14.20 -40.45
CA SER A 54 9.99 -13.94 -39.13
C SER A 54 9.03 -12.98 -38.42
N LYS A 55 8.46 -13.42 -37.29
CA LYS A 55 7.70 -12.51 -36.41
C LYS A 55 8.58 -11.29 -36.16
N PRO A 56 8.08 -10.07 -36.40
CA PRO A 56 8.87 -8.87 -36.14
C PRO A 56 9.35 -8.89 -34.70
N ALA A 57 10.61 -8.52 -34.48
CA ALA A 57 11.21 -8.45 -33.14
C ALA A 57 10.32 -7.59 -32.24
N PRO A 58 10.08 -7.99 -30.99
CA PRO A 58 9.21 -7.24 -30.10
C PRO A 58 9.77 -5.82 -29.90
N ARG A 59 8.92 -4.82 -30.13
CA ARG A 59 9.27 -3.41 -29.95
C ARG A 59 9.69 -3.16 -28.50
N THR A 60 10.77 -2.41 -28.29
CA THR A 60 11.34 -2.05 -27.00
C THR A 60 11.19 -0.55 -26.76
N ALA A 61 10.78 -0.16 -25.55
CA ALA A 61 10.86 1.21 -25.07
C ALA A 61 12.04 1.37 -24.11
N SER A 62 12.82 2.41 -24.27
CA SER A 62 13.96 2.72 -23.40
C SER A 62 14.13 4.22 -23.21
N GLY A 63 14.80 4.62 -22.17
CA GLY A 63 15.03 6.02 -21.88
C GLY A 63 15.57 6.27 -20.49
N CYS A 64 15.38 7.49 -20.03
CA CYS A 64 15.79 7.91 -18.70
C CYS A 64 14.62 8.54 -17.96
N ILE A 65 14.50 8.25 -16.66
CA ILE A 65 13.54 8.89 -15.76
C ILE A 65 14.26 9.92 -14.90
N ILE A 66 13.72 11.15 -14.86
CA ILE A 66 14.36 12.27 -14.21
C ILE A 66 13.37 13.11 -13.37
N ASP A 67 13.91 13.79 -12.38
CA ASP A 67 13.22 14.83 -11.61
C ASP A 67 12.90 16.02 -12.54
N ALA A 68 11.63 16.41 -12.60
CA ALA A 68 11.16 17.46 -13.51
C ALA A 68 11.69 18.86 -13.16
N LYS A 69 12.07 19.11 -11.88
CA LYS A 69 12.60 20.41 -11.42
C LYS A 69 14.11 20.53 -11.58
N THR A 70 14.84 19.46 -11.22
CA THR A 70 16.30 19.51 -11.13
C THR A 70 17.00 18.86 -12.32
N GLY A 71 16.28 18.06 -13.13
CA GLY A 71 16.84 17.26 -14.20
C GLY A 71 17.70 16.08 -13.74
N ARG A 72 17.81 15.83 -12.43
CA ARG A 72 18.59 14.70 -11.89
C ARG A 72 17.93 13.37 -12.18
N PRO A 73 18.70 12.31 -12.45
CA PRO A 73 18.14 10.97 -12.63
C PRO A 73 17.46 10.47 -11.35
N ILE A 74 16.42 9.64 -11.53
CA ILE A 74 15.68 9.00 -10.44
C ILE A 74 15.99 7.51 -10.52
N ALA A 75 16.71 7.00 -9.53
CA ALA A 75 16.98 5.58 -9.35
C ALA A 75 15.78 4.84 -8.76
N HIS A 76 15.67 3.55 -9.07
CA HIS A 76 14.64 2.65 -8.51
C HIS A 76 13.19 3.10 -8.75
N ALA A 77 12.94 3.96 -9.74
CA ALA A 77 11.59 4.27 -10.17
C ALA A 77 10.94 3.03 -10.79
N THR A 78 9.68 2.77 -10.43
CA THR A 78 8.89 1.68 -11.01
C THR A 78 8.26 2.13 -12.32
N LEU A 79 8.52 1.38 -13.40
CA LEU A 79 7.86 1.55 -14.69
C LEU A 79 7.06 0.28 -14.99
N PHE A 80 5.79 0.43 -15.36
CA PHE A 80 4.91 -0.69 -15.64
C PHE A 80 4.23 -0.52 -17.01
N HIS A 81 4.24 -1.59 -17.79
CA HIS A 81 3.59 -1.64 -19.09
C HIS A 81 3.12 -3.05 -19.41
N SER A 82 1.85 -3.20 -19.76
CA SER A 82 1.27 -4.46 -20.24
C SER A 82 1.62 -5.70 -19.40
N GLY A 83 1.43 -5.61 -18.07
CA GLY A 83 1.68 -6.71 -17.15
C GLY A 83 3.14 -6.89 -16.71
N LYS A 84 4.08 -6.08 -17.21
CA LYS A 84 5.49 -6.15 -16.87
C LYS A 84 5.94 -4.90 -16.12
N ALA A 85 6.64 -5.10 -15.00
CA ALA A 85 7.32 -4.03 -14.26
C ALA A 85 8.84 -4.10 -14.47
N VAL A 86 9.48 -2.94 -14.58
CA VAL A 86 10.93 -2.78 -14.54
C VAL A 86 11.29 -1.62 -13.62
N PHE A 87 12.53 -1.58 -13.16
CA PHE A 87 13.04 -0.51 -12.32
C PHE A 87 14.14 0.26 -13.06
N SER A 88 14.21 1.57 -12.83
CA SER A 88 15.34 2.36 -13.34
C SER A 88 16.62 2.04 -12.55
N ASP A 89 17.76 2.13 -13.24
CA ASP A 89 19.10 2.00 -12.64
C ASP A 89 19.52 3.28 -11.86
N ALA A 90 20.75 3.31 -11.38
CA ALA A 90 21.28 4.44 -10.62
C ALA A 90 21.35 5.75 -11.44
N GLU A 91 21.51 5.65 -12.75
CA GLU A 91 21.54 6.74 -13.72
C GLU A 91 20.14 7.09 -14.27
N GLY A 92 19.08 6.45 -13.73
CA GLY A 92 17.69 6.64 -14.12
C GLY A 92 17.32 5.95 -15.43
N ASN A 93 18.19 5.13 -16.03
CA ASN A 93 17.88 4.48 -17.29
C ASN A 93 16.92 3.30 -17.08
N PHE A 94 16.09 3.07 -18.10
CA PHE A 94 15.17 1.92 -18.12
C PHE A 94 15.07 1.32 -19.52
N SER A 95 14.66 0.04 -19.57
CA SER A 95 14.31 -0.65 -20.82
C SER A 95 13.16 -1.63 -20.53
N ILE A 96 12.09 -1.57 -21.33
CA ILE A 96 10.92 -2.42 -21.21
C ILE A 96 10.48 -2.98 -22.56
N ALA A 97 10.25 -4.30 -22.62
CA ALA A 97 9.78 -5.02 -23.79
C ALA A 97 8.93 -6.24 -23.37
N PRO A 98 7.96 -6.66 -24.18
CA PRO A 98 7.48 -6.03 -25.41
C PRO A 98 6.65 -4.78 -25.16
N VAL A 99 6.65 -3.82 -26.11
CA VAL A 99 5.74 -2.68 -26.11
C VAL A 99 4.52 -3.01 -26.95
N HIS A 100 3.35 -2.77 -26.38
CA HIS A 100 2.05 -2.91 -27.05
C HIS A 100 1.47 -1.53 -27.36
N GLU A 101 0.93 -1.38 -28.55
CA GLU A 101 0.30 -0.13 -29.01
C GLU A 101 -0.91 0.22 -28.14
N ASN A 102 -1.15 1.50 -27.98
CA ASN A 102 -2.30 2.05 -27.23
C ASN A 102 -2.32 1.73 -25.71
N ILE A 103 -1.31 1.06 -25.17
CA ILE A 103 -1.14 0.87 -23.74
C ILE A 103 -0.12 1.89 -23.23
N PRO A 104 -0.47 2.74 -22.25
CA PRO A 104 0.48 3.72 -21.72
C PRO A 104 1.58 3.05 -20.89
N LEU A 105 2.72 3.74 -20.80
CA LEU A 105 3.71 3.48 -19.77
C LEU A 105 3.27 4.17 -18.48
N LEU A 106 3.15 3.41 -17.40
CA LEU A 106 2.91 3.92 -16.05
C LEU A 106 4.26 4.07 -15.35
N ALA A 107 4.47 5.19 -14.66
CA ALA A 107 5.72 5.43 -13.95
C ALA A 107 5.47 6.11 -12.61
N LYS A 108 6.18 5.66 -11.56
CA LYS A 108 6.15 6.23 -10.21
C LYS A 108 7.47 6.06 -9.48
N ALA A 109 7.74 6.93 -8.52
CA ALA A 109 8.85 6.82 -7.57
C ALA A 109 8.49 7.50 -6.26
N SER A 110 9.00 7.00 -5.11
CA SER A 110 8.79 7.63 -3.81
C SER A 110 9.29 9.08 -3.81
N GLY A 111 8.49 10.01 -3.28
CA GLY A 111 8.79 11.45 -3.31
C GLY A 111 8.33 12.17 -4.59
N TYR A 112 7.60 11.51 -5.49
CA TYR A 112 7.12 12.10 -6.74
C TYR A 112 5.63 11.84 -6.97
N ARG A 113 5.02 12.53 -7.93
CA ARG A 113 3.70 12.19 -8.47
C ARG A 113 3.87 11.08 -9.52
N GLN A 114 2.97 10.10 -9.48
CA GLN A 114 2.88 9.10 -10.54
C GLN A 114 2.45 9.74 -11.87
N THR A 115 2.82 9.11 -12.98
CA THR A 115 2.42 9.56 -14.30
C THR A 115 2.03 8.39 -15.20
N SER A 116 1.25 8.71 -16.22
CA SER A 116 0.87 7.80 -17.31
C SER A 116 1.11 8.53 -18.61
N LEU A 117 1.88 7.95 -19.52
CA LEU A 117 2.26 8.59 -20.77
C LEU A 117 2.28 7.61 -21.95
N PRO A 118 1.95 8.06 -23.17
CA PRO A 118 2.07 7.22 -24.34
C PRO A 118 3.56 6.93 -24.64
N ILE A 119 3.83 5.75 -25.18
CA ILE A 119 5.18 5.39 -25.64
C ILE A 119 5.32 5.89 -27.09
N PRO A 120 6.28 6.77 -27.39
CA PRO A 120 6.49 7.28 -28.75
C PRO A 120 6.98 6.20 -29.70
N ASP A 121 6.77 6.38 -31.01
CA ASP A 121 7.13 5.40 -32.03
C ASP A 121 8.63 5.11 -32.08
N SER A 122 9.46 6.10 -31.79
CA SER A 122 10.91 5.92 -31.66
C SER A 122 11.31 4.91 -30.58
N GLY A 123 10.43 4.63 -29.60
CA GLY A 123 10.73 3.82 -28.42
C GLY A 123 11.76 4.43 -27.47
N LYS A 124 12.30 5.63 -27.76
CA LYS A 124 13.29 6.32 -26.92
C LYS A 124 12.74 7.67 -26.43
N PHE A 125 12.73 7.88 -25.11
CA PHE A 125 12.18 9.11 -24.52
C PHE A 125 12.61 9.32 -23.06
N THR A 126 12.35 10.53 -22.55
CA THR A 126 12.60 10.88 -21.16
C THR A 126 11.28 10.97 -20.38
N VAL A 127 11.19 10.26 -19.29
CA VAL A 127 10.09 10.35 -18.31
C VAL A 127 10.45 11.42 -17.27
N ARG A 128 9.56 12.40 -17.06
CA ARG A 128 9.75 13.46 -16.05
C ARG A 128 8.75 13.28 -14.94
N LEU A 129 9.22 13.09 -13.70
CA LEU A 129 8.36 13.03 -12.52
C LEU A 129 8.43 14.33 -11.74
N ASN A 130 7.25 14.83 -11.33
CA ASN A 130 7.14 16.03 -10.50
C ASN A 130 7.35 15.65 -9.03
N PRO A 131 8.29 16.29 -8.31
CA PRO A 131 8.47 16.10 -6.87
C PRO A 131 7.16 16.34 -6.10
N PHE A 132 6.89 15.51 -5.11
CA PHE A 132 5.70 15.59 -4.30
C PHE A 132 5.97 15.18 -2.85
N ASN A 133 5.71 16.07 -1.92
CA ASN A 133 5.68 15.80 -0.49
C ASN A 133 4.24 15.87 0.02
N SER A 134 3.81 14.82 0.66
CA SER A 134 2.47 14.67 1.21
C SER A 134 2.35 15.39 2.57
N HIS A 135 1.44 16.36 2.67
CA HIS A 135 1.11 17.01 3.94
C HIS A 135 -0.39 16.83 4.17
N GLY A 136 -0.75 15.92 5.09
CA GLY A 136 -2.11 15.40 5.10
C GLY A 136 -2.79 15.32 6.45
N LEU A 137 -4.13 15.27 6.36
CA LEU A 137 -5.05 15.01 7.46
C LEU A 137 -5.80 13.70 7.22
N TYR A 138 -6.35 13.14 8.29
CA TYR A 138 -7.12 11.91 8.27
C TYR A 138 -8.60 12.16 8.59
N LEU A 139 -9.47 11.48 7.87
CA LEU A 139 -10.89 11.36 8.19
C LEU A 139 -11.26 9.90 8.41
N THR A 140 -11.85 9.63 9.56
CA THR A 140 -12.37 8.32 9.93
C THR A 140 -13.47 7.86 8.99
N HIS A 141 -13.84 6.57 9.07
CA HIS A 141 -14.99 5.99 8.39
C HIS A 141 -16.26 6.85 8.53
N TYR A 142 -16.57 7.35 9.74
CA TYR A 142 -17.71 8.24 9.98
C TYR A 142 -17.42 9.69 9.58
N GLY A 143 -16.17 10.14 9.75
CA GLY A 143 -15.74 11.50 9.45
C GLY A 143 -15.93 11.86 7.98
N VAL A 144 -15.56 10.99 7.05
CA VAL A 144 -15.66 11.25 5.62
C VAL A 144 -17.12 11.40 5.14
N GLY A 145 -18.05 10.67 5.75
CA GLY A 145 -19.47 10.72 5.39
C GLY A 145 -20.29 11.83 6.07
N THR A 146 -19.76 12.42 7.13
CA THR A 146 -20.49 13.36 7.99
C THR A 146 -20.02 14.80 7.75
N LYS A 147 -20.84 15.65 7.15
CA LYS A 147 -20.48 17.04 6.81
C LYS A 147 -19.88 17.82 7.98
N ILE A 148 -20.50 17.73 9.16
CA ILE A 148 -20.04 18.44 10.37
C ILE A 148 -18.63 18.07 10.83
N LEU A 149 -18.12 16.90 10.44
CA LEU A 149 -16.74 16.44 10.71
C LEU A 149 -15.84 16.71 9.51
N ARG A 150 -16.33 16.45 8.30
CA ARG A 150 -15.56 16.53 7.07
C ARG A 150 -15.28 17.95 6.65
N ASP A 151 -16.33 18.80 6.57
CA ASP A 151 -16.21 20.12 5.95
C ASP A 151 -15.19 21.01 6.68
N PRO A 152 -15.13 21.06 8.04
CA PRO A 152 -14.07 21.80 8.74
C PRO A 152 -12.64 21.28 8.47
N VAL A 153 -12.48 19.98 8.19
CA VAL A 153 -11.18 19.42 7.83
C VAL A 153 -10.77 19.87 6.42
N LEU A 154 -11.72 19.85 5.47
CA LEU A 154 -11.46 20.33 4.10
C LEU A 154 -11.18 21.84 4.06
N ASP A 155 -11.90 22.64 4.85
CA ASP A 155 -11.67 24.08 4.99
C ASP A 155 -10.26 24.34 5.54
N LEU A 156 -9.87 23.64 6.62
CA LEU A 156 -8.52 23.72 7.18
C LEU A 156 -7.44 23.35 6.16
N MET A 157 -7.67 22.28 5.38
CA MET A 157 -6.72 21.89 4.33
C MET A 157 -6.55 22.98 3.28
N TYR A 158 -7.64 23.58 2.84
CA TYR A 158 -7.62 24.66 1.86
C TYR A 158 -6.88 25.90 2.40
N GLU A 159 -7.24 26.35 3.61
CA GLU A 159 -6.66 27.54 4.24
C GLU A 159 -5.15 27.37 4.56
N SER A 160 -4.72 26.16 4.84
CA SER A 160 -3.34 25.84 5.24
C SER A 160 -2.48 25.31 4.09
N GLY A 161 -3.00 25.19 2.87
CA GLY A 161 -2.28 24.66 1.73
C GLY A 161 -1.89 23.17 1.86
N LEU A 162 -2.66 22.39 2.67
CA LEU A 162 -2.45 20.95 2.76
C LEU A 162 -2.93 20.24 1.51
N ASN A 163 -2.22 19.22 1.08
CA ASN A 163 -2.38 18.62 -0.23
C ASN A 163 -2.78 17.14 -0.20
N THR A 164 -2.98 16.54 0.98
CA THR A 164 -3.24 15.11 1.11
C THR A 164 -4.37 14.85 2.11
N LEU A 165 -5.30 13.98 1.73
CA LEU A 165 -6.38 13.50 2.58
C LEU A 165 -6.33 11.99 2.68
N VAL A 166 -6.26 11.45 3.90
CA VAL A 166 -6.40 10.01 4.16
C VAL A 166 -7.82 9.74 4.60
N ILE A 167 -8.48 8.76 3.98
CA ILE A 167 -9.83 8.31 4.38
C ILE A 167 -9.87 6.81 4.56
N ASP A 168 -10.67 6.34 5.51
CA ASP A 168 -10.92 4.91 5.65
C ASP A 168 -11.72 4.38 4.47
N VAL A 169 -11.14 3.41 3.77
CA VAL A 169 -11.85 2.51 2.85
C VAL A 169 -12.50 1.39 3.65
N LYS A 170 -11.73 0.78 4.57
CA LYS A 170 -12.18 -0.21 5.55
C LYS A 170 -11.67 0.17 6.94
N GLY A 171 -12.58 0.32 7.90
CA GLY A 171 -12.26 0.60 9.30
C GLY A 171 -11.97 -0.67 10.11
N ASP A 172 -11.60 -0.50 11.38
CA ASP A 172 -11.19 -1.55 12.33
C ASP A 172 -12.31 -2.52 12.75
N ARG A 173 -13.56 -2.15 12.53
CA ARG A 173 -14.71 -3.06 12.70
C ARG A 173 -15.03 -3.88 11.46
N GLY A 174 -14.34 -3.67 10.33
CA GLY A 174 -14.56 -4.36 9.07
C GLY A 174 -15.59 -3.69 8.15
N TYR A 175 -16.23 -2.57 8.55
CA TYR A 175 -17.15 -1.85 7.66
C TYR A 175 -16.42 -1.10 6.56
N LEU A 176 -16.99 -1.13 5.34
CA LEU A 176 -16.53 -0.36 4.18
C LEU A 176 -17.25 0.99 4.12
N SER A 177 -16.51 2.07 3.85
CA SER A 177 -17.07 3.44 3.84
C SER A 177 -18.04 3.70 2.69
N TYR A 178 -17.99 2.93 1.61
CA TYR A 178 -18.85 3.05 0.45
C TYR A 178 -19.13 1.69 -0.19
N LYS A 179 -20.09 1.65 -1.10
CA LYS A 179 -20.50 0.40 -1.76
C LYS A 179 -19.47 -0.04 -2.79
N TYR A 180 -19.04 -1.29 -2.68
CA TYR A 180 -18.21 -2.01 -3.63
C TYR A 180 -18.95 -3.26 -4.12
N ASP A 181 -18.60 -3.68 -5.32
CA ASP A 181 -19.03 -5.01 -5.81
C ASP A 181 -17.98 -6.07 -5.43
N ILE A 182 -17.90 -6.36 -4.14
CA ILE A 182 -17.06 -7.40 -3.56
C ILE A 182 -17.98 -8.43 -2.90
N PRO A 183 -18.10 -9.66 -3.46
CA PRO A 183 -19.03 -10.68 -2.95
C PRO A 183 -18.82 -10.97 -1.44
N ARG A 184 -17.57 -11.12 -1.02
CA ARG A 184 -17.24 -11.35 0.39
C ARG A 184 -17.68 -10.21 1.31
N ALA A 185 -17.51 -8.96 0.91
CA ALA A 185 -17.95 -7.81 1.70
C ALA A 185 -19.47 -7.78 1.90
N ARG A 186 -20.22 -8.23 0.90
CA ARG A 186 -21.68 -8.37 0.95
C ARG A 186 -22.07 -9.50 1.90
N GLU A 187 -21.43 -10.66 1.76
CA GLU A 187 -21.65 -11.86 2.58
C GLU A 187 -21.51 -11.59 4.07
N ILE A 188 -20.38 -10.99 4.48
CA ILE A 188 -20.08 -10.71 5.89
C ILE A 188 -20.81 -9.47 6.43
N GLY A 189 -21.54 -8.75 5.60
CA GLY A 189 -22.28 -7.55 6.01
C GLY A 189 -21.43 -6.28 6.15
N ALA A 190 -20.23 -6.24 5.57
CA ALA A 190 -19.32 -5.07 5.61
C ALA A 190 -19.92 -3.83 4.93
N LEU A 191 -20.93 -3.99 4.08
CA LEU A 191 -21.66 -2.91 3.39
C LEU A 191 -22.91 -2.42 4.12
N LYS A 192 -23.21 -2.92 5.33
CA LYS A 192 -24.41 -2.51 6.10
C LYS A 192 -24.33 -1.06 6.60
N VAL A 193 -23.12 -0.58 6.87
CA VAL A 193 -22.88 0.78 7.37
C VAL A 193 -21.90 1.48 6.42
N THR A 194 -22.41 1.97 5.28
CA THR A 194 -21.64 2.83 4.39
C THR A 194 -21.92 4.29 4.70
N THR A 195 -20.88 5.12 4.74
CA THR A 195 -20.95 6.53 5.14
C THR A 195 -20.76 7.48 3.97
N LEU A 196 -20.14 7.04 2.88
CA LEU A 196 -19.92 7.83 1.68
C LEU A 196 -20.76 7.25 0.51
N ARG A 197 -21.64 8.09 -0.06
CA ARG A 197 -22.61 7.64 -1.07
C ARG A 197 -21.98 7.36 -2.42
N ASP A 198 -21.11 8.26 -2.90
CA ASP A 198 -20.47 8.18 -4.23
C ASP A 198 -18.99 8.52 -4.10
N ILE A 199 -18.17 7.48 -4.03
CA ILE A 199 -16.72 7.62 -3.91
C ILE A 199 -16.09 8.26 -5.16
N LYS A 200 -16.57 7.93 -6.35
CA LYS A 200 -16.00 8.46 -7.59
C LYS A 200 -16.25 9.98 -7.72
N ALA A 201 -17.43 10.44 -7.34
CA ALA A 201 -17.73 11.87 -7.30
C ALA A 201 -16.88 12.57 -6.23
N PHE A 202 -16.71 11.96 -5.05
CA PHE A 202 -15.86 12.50 -3.99
C PHE A 202 -14.40 12.62 -4.44
N LEU A 203 -13.83 11.57 -5.03
CA LEU A 203 -12.44 11.60 -5.53
C LEU A 203 -12.25 12.64 -6.63
N ARG A 204 -13.20 12.77 -7.58
CA ARG A 204 -13.15 13.85 -8.60
C ARG A 204 -13.15 15.24 -7.98
N ASP A 205 -13.96 15.48 -6.94
CA ASP A 205 -13.96 16.77 -6.22
C ASP A 205 -12.62 17.04 -5.54
N MET A 206 -12.05 16.05 -4.84
CA MET A 206 -10.75 16.17 -4.19
C MET A 206 -9.64 16.42 -5.21
N HIS A 207 -9.59 15.66 -6.29
CA HIS A 207 -8.61 15.85 -7.37
C HIS A 207 -8.78 17.21 -8.06
N GLY A 208 -10.01 17.66 -8.27
CA GLY A 208 -10.30 19.02 -8.80
C GLY A 208 -9.74 20.14 -7.92
N ARG A 209 -9.58 19.90 -6.62
CA ARG A 209 -8.93 20.80 -5.66
C ARG A 209 -7.41 20.56 -5.52
N GLY A 210 -6.82 19.66 -6.29
CA GLY A 210 -5.39 19.29 -6.23
C GLY A 210 -5.02 18.39 -5.05
N ILE A 211 -6.00 17.81 -4.35
CA ILE A 211 -5.80 16.96 -3.17
C ILE A 211 -5.48 15.53 -3.62
N TYR A 212 -4.38 14.97 -3.10
CA TYR A 212 -3.97 13.58 -3.18
C TYR A 212 -4.76 12.76 -2.16
N VAL A 213 -5.40 11.67 -2.58
CA VAL A 213 -6.28 10.91 -1.69
C VAL A 213 -5.72 9.52 -1.44
N ILE A 214 -5.47 9.22 -0.16
CA ILE A 214 -5.01 7.93 0.34
C ILE A 214 -6.20 7.14 0.87
N GLY A 215 -6.38 5.91 0.36
CA GLY A 215 -7.38 4.97 0.85
C GLY A 215 -6.78 4.04 1.91
N ARG A 216 -7.12 4.26 3.19
CA ARG A 216 -6.65 3.42 4.29
C ARG A 216 -7.53 2.18 4.43
N VAL A 217 -6.89 1.00 4.49
CA VAL A 217 -7.52 -0.30 4.67
C VAL A 217 -6.95 -0.95 5.93
N VAL A 218 -7.76 -1.11 6.97
CA VAL A 218 -7.41 -1.89 8.16
C VAL A 218 -7.43 -3.37 7.80
N VAL A 219 -6.31 -4.09 7.96
CA VAL A 219 -6.14 -5.43 7.38
C VAL A 219 -6.57 -6.53 8.35
N PHE A 220 -5.80 -6.80 9.41
CA PHE A 220 -6.00 -7.99 10.25
C PHE A 220 -6.86 -7.75 11.50
N LYS A 221 -7.15 -6.51 11.86
CA LYS A 221 -8.16 -6.16 12.86
C LYS A 221 -9.50 -6.04 12.14
N ASP A 222 -10.31 -7.10 12.15
CA ASP A 222 -11.57 -7.17 11.39
C ASP A 222 -12.61 -8.01 12.13
N ASP A 223 -13.45 -7.32 12.90
CA ASP A 223 -14.46 -7.92 13.75
C ASP A 223 -15.54 -8.65 12.94
N LEU A 224 -15.96 -8.07 11.81
CA LEU A 224 -16.99 -8.66 10.94
C LEU A 224 -16.51 -9.93 10.26
N LEU A 225 -15.28 -9.90 9.70
CA LEU A 225 -14.72 -11.08 9.03
C LEU A 225 -14.47 -12.21 10.03
N ALA A 226 -13.92 -11.89 11.21
CA ALA A 226 -13.69 -12.86 12.28
C ALA A 226 -14.99 -13.49 12.80
N ALA A 227 -16.07 -12.72 12.89
CA ALA A 227 -17.37 -13.21 13.32
C ALA A 227 -18.05 -14.08 12.25
N ALA A 228 -17.94 -13.72 10.98
CA ALA A 228 -18.53 -14.46 9.85
C ALA A 228 -17.75 -15.75 9.54
N HIS A 229 -16.44 -15.74 9.74
CA HIS A 229 -15.50 -16.82 9.45
C HIS A 229 -14.61 -17.11 10.66
N PRO A 230 -15.17 -17.74 11.74
CA PRO A 230 -14.36 -18.07 12.92
C PRO A 230 -13.16 -18.98 12.62
N GLU A 231 -13.22 -19.77 11.56
CA GLU A 231 -12.11 -20.60 11.08
C GLU A 231 -10.90 -19.78 10.55
N TRP A 232 -11.10 -18.49 10.26
CA TRP A 232 -10.03 -17.55 9.86
C TRP A 232 -9.69 -16.56 10.97
N ALA A 233 -10.31 -16.67 12.13
CA ALA A 233 -10.06 -15.79 13.25
C ALA A 233 -8.86 -16.27 14.09
N VAL A 234 -8.22 -15.33 14.78
CA VAL A 234 -7.40 -15.65 15.95
C VAL A 234 -8.31 -16.19 17.02
N ILE A 235 -7.98 -17.33 17.64
CA ILE A 235 -8.84 -18.01 18.62
C ILE A 235 -8.33 -17.84 20.04
N ASP A 236 -9.21 -17.51 20.96
CA ASP A 236 -8.91 -17.49 22.40
C ASP A 236 -8.94 -18.93 22.95
N THR A 237 -7.78 -19.44 23.37
CA THR A 237 -7.63 -20.80 23.92
C THR A 237 -8.42 -21.09 25.18
N ARG A 238 -8.96 -20.06 25.84
CA ARG A 238 -9.75 -20.18 27.08
C ARG A 238 -11.23 -20.39 26.79
N THR A 239 -11.71 -19.89 25.64
CA THR A 239 -13.14 -19.85 25.30
C THR A 239 -13.47 -20.56 24.01
N GLU A 240 -12.46 -20.92 23.19
CA GLU A 240 -12.59 -21.48 21.84
C GLU A 240 -13.44 -20.58 20.89
N LYS A 241 -13.45 -19.25 21.15
CA LYS A 241 -14.13 -18.23 20.34
C LYS A 241 -13.10 -17.28 19.73
N PRO A 242 -13.50 -16.43 18.77
CA PRO A 242 -12.62 -15.38 18.27
C PRO A 242 -12.01 -14.56 19.42
N TRP A 243 -10.69 -14.40 19.36
CA TRP A 243 -9.93 -13.66 20.37
C TRP A 243 -10.19 -12.16 20.23
N LEU A 244 -10.32 -11.47 21.35
CA LEU A 244 -10.64 -10.05 21.41
C LEU A 244 -9.47 -9.25 22.03
N ASP A 245 -9.16 -8.12 21.41
CA ASP A 245 -8.23 -7.13 21.96
C ASP A 245 -8.84 -6.32 23.12
N ASN A 246 -8.12 -5.30 23.62
CA ASN A 246 -8.61 -4.46 24.71
C ASN A 246 -9.82 -3.60 24.32
N GLU A 247 -10.01 -3.31 23.03
CA GLU A 247 -11.18 -2.59 22.49
C GLU A 247 -12.40 -3.50 22.27
N LYS A 248 -12.25 -4.80 22.58
CA LYS A 248 -13.28 -5.84 22.38
C LYS A 248 -13.60 -6.07 20.89
N LEU A 249 -12.59 -5.91 20.05
CA LEU A 249 -12.68 -6.21 18.62
C LEU A 249 -11.89 -7.48 18.31
N ALA A 250 -12.44 -8.30 17.43
CA ALA A 250 -11.82 -9.54 16.99
C ALA A 250 -10.77 -9.27 15.90
N TRP A 251 -9.81 -10.18 15.81
CA TRP A 251 -8.76 -10.18 14.81
C TRP A 251 -8.85 -11.45 13.96
N VAL A 252 -8.59 -11.30 12.68
CA VAL A 252 -8.40 -12.43 11.77
C VAL A 252 -6.94 -12.87 11.79
N ASP A 253 -6.73 -14.15 11.56
CA ASP A 253 -5.40 -14.77 11.61
C ASP A 253 -4.59 -14.40 10.35
N PRO A 254 -3.45 -13.71 10.48
CA PRO A 254 -2.63 -13.31 9.34
C PRO A 254 -2.09 -14.48 8.52
N PHE A 255 -2.09 -15.69 9.02
CA PHE A 255 -1.64 -16.88 8.30
C PHE A 255 -2.62 -17.39 7.24
N HIS A 256 -3.87 -16.91 7.23
CA HIS A 256 -4.90 -17.34 6.27
C HIS A 256 -4.87 -16.53 4.96
N GLU A 257 -4.59 -17.18 3.85
CA GLU A 257 -4.56 -16.54 2.52
C GLU A 257 -5.95 -16.05 2.06
N GLU A 258 -7.04 -16.61 2.57
CA GLU A 258 -8.41 -16.12 2.31
C GLU A 258 -8.62 -14.70 2.88
N VAL A 259 -8.02 -14.40 4.04
CA VAL A 259 -8.00 -13.06 4.63
C VAL A 259 -7.21 -12.11 3.73
N TRP A 260 -6.09 -12.57 3.14
CA TRP A 260 -5.31 -11.76 2.21
C TRP A 260 -6.11 -11.39 0.97
N ARG A 261 -6.75 -12.39 0.34
CA ARG A 261 -7.58 -12.18 -0.87
C ARG A 261 -8.65 -11.13 -0.63
N TYR A 262 -9.38 -11.24 0.47
CA TYR A 262 -10.42 -10.27 0.81
C TYR A 262 -9.89 -8.84 0.91
N ASN A 263 -8.78 -8.62 1.63
CA ASN A 263 -8.19 -7.29 1.78
C ASN A 263 -7.56 -6.76 0.47
N ILE A 264 -6.98 -7.64 -0.33
CA ILE A 264 -6.45 -7.29 -1.66
C ILE A 264 -7.59 -6.94 -2.62
N ASP A 265 -8.72 -7.64 -2.60
CA ASP A 265 -9.88 -7.29 -3.42
C ASP A 265 -10.44 -5.91 -3.06
N ILE A 266 -10.45 -5.54 -1.77
CA ILE A 266 -10.80 -4.19 -1.31
C ILE A 266 -9.81 -3.17 -1.84
N ALA A 267 -8.51 -3.43 -1.73
CA ALA A 267 -7.44 -2.56 -2.20
C ALA A 267 -7.52 -2.32 -3.72
N ARG A 268 -7.76 -3.38 -4.50
CA ARG A 268 -7.97 -3.29 -5.97
C ARG A 268 -9.19 -2.47 -6.32
N ALA A 269 -10.32 -2.72 -5.64
CA ALA A 269 -11.54 -1.96 -5.87
C ALA A 269 -11.38 -0.47 -5.52
N ALA A 270 -10.61 -0.15 -4.48
CA ALA A 270 -10.26 1.24 -4.15
C ALA A 270 -9.36 1.87 -5.22
N ALA A 271 -8.32 1.16 -5.67
CA ALA A 271 -7.46 1.62 -6.77
C ALA A 271 -8.28 1.88 -8.05
N GLN A 272 -9.21 1.00 -8.41
CA GLN A 272 -10.14 1.18 -9.54
C GLN A 272 -11.10 2.36 -9.37
N ALA A 273 -11.44 2.71 -8.13
CA ALA A 273 -12.29 3.86 -7.85
C ALA A 273 -11.57 5.21 -8.11
N GLY A 274 -10.22 5.21 -8.13
CA GLY A 274 -9.41 6.37 -8.45
C GLY A 274 -8.63 6.96 -7.26
N PHE A 275 -8.38 6.21 -6.20
CA PHE A 275 -7.44 6.63 -5.16
C PHE A 275 -6.01 6.74 -5.72
N ASP A 276 -5.24 7.69 -5.23
CA ASP A 276 -3.83 7.87 -5.61
C ASP A 276 -2.91 6.87 -4.92
N GLU A 277 -3.31 6.42 -3.71
CA GLU A 277 -2.53 5.52 -2.87
C GLU A 277 -3.44 4.61 -2.05
N ILE A 278 -3.00 3.36 -1.85
CA ILE A 278 -3.62 2.42 -0.92
C ILE A 278 -2.67 2.23 0.26
N GLN A 279 -3.17 2.49 1.46
CA GLN A 279 -2.43 2.38 2.71
C GLN A 279 -2.98 1.23 3.55
N PHE A 280 -2.14 0.26 3.90
CA PHE A 280 -2.51 -0.83 4.80
C PHE A 280 -2.14 -0.48 6.23
N ASP A 281 -3.14 -0.48 7.11
CA ASP A 281 -2.96 -0.39 8.55
C ASP A 281 -3.32 -1.71 9.23
N TYR A 282 -2.85 -1.90 10.46
CA TYR A 282 -2.96 -3.17 11.19
C TYR A 282 -2.44 -4.37 10.37
N VAL A 283 -1.42 -4.13 9.52
CA VAL A 283 -0.69 -5.15 8.77
C VAL A 283 0.37 -5.78 9.68
N ARG A 284 -0.12 -6.43 10.74
CA ARG A 284 0.67 -6.95 11.85
C ARG A 284 -0.12 -7.91 12.72
N PHE A 285 0.56 -8.62 13.60
CA PHE A 285 -0.04 -9.41 14.66
C PHE A 285 -0.50 -8.51 15.83
N PRO A 286 -1.46 -8.95 16.68
CA PRO A 286 -1.95 -8.20 17.84
C PRO A 286 -0.86 -7.86 18.85
N THR A 287 -0.96 -6.70 19.52
CA THR A 287 -0.04 -6.21 20.56
C THR A 287 -0.65 -6.05 21.93
N ASP A 288 -1.97 -6.04 22.04
CA ASP A 288 -2.69 -5.77 23.28
C ASP A 288 -3.74 -6.86 23.55
N GLY A 289 -4.45 -6.78 24.68
CA GLY A 289 -5.31 -7.86 25.15
C GLY A 289 -4.53 -9.04 25.74
N LYS A 290 -5.17 -10.19 25.89
CA LYS A 290 -4.52 -11.39 26.42
C LYS A 290 -3.81 -12.16 25.29
N VAL A 291 -2.72 -11.60 24.75
CA VAL A 291 -1.98 -12.19 23.61
C VAL A 291 -1.47 -13.61 23.89
N SER A 292 -1.16 -13.97 25.17
CA SER A 292 -0.77 -15.33 25.54
C SER A 292 -1.89 -16.37 25.41
N ALA A 293 -3.13 -15.95 25.22
CA ALA A 293 -4.26 -16.84 24.94
C ALA A 293 -4.64 -16.85 23.46
N ALA A 294 -3.97 -16.08 22.61
CA ALA A 294 -4.22 -16.05 21.19
C ALA A 294 -3.59 -17.28 20.50
N ARG A 295 -4.43 -18.09 19.86
CA ARG A 295 -4.02 -19.25 19.06
C ARG A 295 -4.22 -18.93 17.58
N TYR A 296 -3.23 -19.29 16.79
CA TYR A 296 -3.18 -19.12 15.35
C TYR A 296 -3.21 -20.48 14.63
N SER A 297 -3.47 -20.47 13.33
CA SER A 297 -3.47 -21.66 12.48
C SER A 297 -2.07 -22.25 12.25
N ARG A 298 -1.03 -21.46 12.50
CA ARG A 298 0.39 -21.87 12.44
C ARG A 298 1.12 -21.45 13.70
N GLU A 299 2.32 -21.98 13.89
CA GLU A 299 3.20 -21.57 14.98
C GLU A 299 3.54 -20.08 14.89
N ASN A 300 3.22 -19.34 15.97
CA ASN A 300 3.42 -17.89 16.07
C ASN A 300 4.84 -17.58 16.59
N ASN A 301 5.85 -17.79 15.77
CA ASN A 301 7.23 -17.38 16.01
C ASN A 301 7.64 -16.23 15.09
N ALA A 302 8.80 -15.60 15.34
CA ALA A 302 9.25 -14.42 14.61
C ALA A 302 9.43 -14.70 13.10
N GLU A 303 10.00 -15.84 12.73
CA GLU A 303 10.23 -16.23 11.34
C GLU A 303 8.91 -16.34 10.56
N ASN A 304 7.94 -17.07 11.14
CA ASN A 304 6.63 -17.25 10.53
C ASN A 304 5.86 -15.92 10.41
N ARG A 305 5.92 -15.05 11.45
CA ARG A 305 5.27 -13.75 11.41
C ARG A 305 5.84 -12.85 10.31
N VAL A 306 7.17 -12.70 10.26
CA VAL A 306 7.86 -11.87 9.26
C VAL A 306 7.60 -12.39 7.85
N THR A 307 7.76 -13.69 7.63
CA THR A 307 7.50 -14.31 6.33
C THR A 307 6.07 -14.07 5.87
N THR A 308 5.11 -14.19 6.78
CA THR A 308 3.68 -14.02 6.47
C THR A 308 3.36 -12.58 6.07
N ILE A 309 3.77 -11.61 6.86
CA ILE A 309 3.54 -10.19 6.56
C ILE A 309 4.19 -9.81 5.22
N ASN A 310 5.43 -10.25 4.98
CA ASN A 310 6.13 -9.95 3.74
C ASN A 310 5.47 -10.60 2.51
N ARG A 311 5.06 -11.86 2.58
CA ARG A 311 4.32 -12.52 1.49
C ARG A 311 2.99 -11.85 1.20
N PHE A 312 2.26 -11.43 2.22
CA PHE A 312 1.03 -10.66 2.05
C PHE A 312 1.30 -9.33 1.33
N LEU A 313 2.28 -8.54 1.79
CA LEU A 313 2.65 -7.27 1.15
C LEU A 313 3.15 -7.46 -0.28
N GLU A 314 3.96 -8.48 -0.53
CA GLU A 314 4.42 -8.82 -1.89
C GLU A 314 3.25 -9.13 -2.82
N THR A 315 2.29 -9.93 -2.35
CA THR A 315 1.09 -10.28 -3.12
C THR A 315 0.25 -9.04 -3.42
N ALA A 316 0.01 -8.19 -2.42
CA ALA A 316 -0.74 -6.95 -2.58
C ALA A 316 -0.03 -5.98 -3.55
N ALA A 317 1.29 -5.82 -3.42
CA ALA A 317 2.08 -4.96 -4.31
C ALA A 317 1.96 -5.40 -5.78
N LYS A 318 2.05 -6.70 -6.07
CA LYS A 318 1.89 -7.25 -7.43
C LYS A 318 0.49 -6.98 -7.99
N GLU A 319 -0.54 -7.16 -7.17
CA GLU A 319 -1.94 -6.94 -7.57
C GLU A 319 -2.30 -5.47 -7.79
N LEU A 320 -1.57 -4.54 -7.15
CA LEU A 320 -1.78 -3.09 -7.28
C LEU A 320 -0.98 -2.44 -8.42
N LEU A 321 0.08 -3.09 -8.93
CA LEU A 321 0.92 -2.55 -10.01
C LEU A 321 0.13 -2.05 -11.23
N PRO A 322 -0.90 -2.77 -11.75
CA PRO A 322 -1.63 -2.34 -12.94
C PRO A 322 -2.40 -1.03 -12.80
N PHE A 323 -2.66 -0.59 -11.57
CA PHE A 323 -3.47 0.61 -11.30
C PHE A 323 -2.62 1.88 -11.17
N ASN A 324 -1.29 1.77 -11.17
CA ASN A 324 -0.36 2.89 -10.96
C ASN A 324 -0.61 3.68 -9.64
N VAL A 325 -1.23 3.06 -8.65
CA VAL A 325 -1.39 3.65 -7.33
C VAL A 325 -0.13 3.45 -6.50
N TYR A 326 0.15 4.35 -5.57
CA TYR A 326 1.14 4.08 -4.55
C TYR A 326 0.60 3.06 -3.55
N PHE A 327 1.51 2.31 -2.96
CA PHE A 327 1.22 1.35 -1.92
C PHE A 327 2.03 1.67 -0.67
N SER A 328 1.37 1.84 0.47
CA SER A 328 2.02 2.16 1.74
C SER A 328 1.54 1.25 2.86
N ALA A 329 2.33 1.19 3.93
CA ALA A 329 1.98 0.44 5.14
C ALA A 329 2.23 1.28 6.38
N ASP A 330 1.28 1.22 7.32
CA ASP A 330 1.42 1.78 8.65
C ASP A 330 2.28 0.85 9.51
N VAL A 331 3.31 1.42 10.11
CA VAL A 331 4.33 0.67 10.85
C VAL A 331 4.44 1.20 12.27
N PHE A 332 4.47 0.28 13.23
CA PHE A 332 4.52 0.61 14.64
C PHE A 332 5.80 1.40 14.98
N GLY A 333 5.66 2.45 15.81
CA GLY A 333 6.75 3.40 16.09
C GLY A 333 8.01 2.81 16.69
N TYR A 334 7.91 1.68 17.41
CA TYR A 334 9.08 1.00 17.96
C TYR A 334 9.86 0.14 16.95
N VAL A 335 9.32 -0.16 15.78
CA VAL A 335 9.97 -1.03 14.77
C VAL A 335 11.37 -0.53 14.36
N PRO A 336 11.63 0.77 14.17
CA PRO A 336 12.98 1.25 13.90
C PRO A 336 13.98 1.01 15.04
N TRP A 337 13.52 0.94 16.28
CA TRP A 337 14.33 0.76 17.48
C TRP A 337 14.62 -0.70 17.79
N ASN A 338 13.74 -1.61 17.41
CA ASN A 338 13.87 -3.04 17.63
C ASN A 338 14.51 -3.73 16.43
N PHE A 339 15.50 -4.60 16.68
CA PHE A 339 16.15 -5.38 15.62
C PHE A 339 15.41 -6.68 15.27
N ASN A 340 14.46 -7.08 16.13
CA ASN A 340 13.53 -8.18 15.86
C ASN A 340 12.26 -7.66 15.15
N ASP A 341 11.26 -8.53 15.01
CA ASP A 341 9.98 -8.21 14.39
C ASP A 341 8.99 -7.47 15.32
N THR A 342 9.45 -7.01 16.49
CA THR A 342 8.65 -6.34 17.53
C THR A 342 7.47 -7.22 18.01
N ASP A 343 7.58 -8.54 17.87
CA ASP A 343 6.57 -9.58 18.13
C ASP A 343 5.27 -9.43 17.32
N ILE A 344 5.31 -8.66 16.23
CA ILE A 344 4.16 -8.34 15.38
C ILE A 344 4.35 -8.65 13.89
N GLY A 345 5.50 -9.21 13.51
CA GLY A 345 5.82 -9.54 12.13
C GLY A 345 6.32 -8.36 11.29
N GLN A 346 6.56 -7.17 11.88
CA GLN A 346 7.05 -6.00 11.17
C GLN A 346 8.59 -5.92 11.26
N SER A 347 9.27 -6.31 10.18
CA SER A 347 10.71 -6.10 9.97
C SER A 347 10.90 -4.96 8.98
N LEU A 348 11.46 -3.83 9.43
CA LEU A 348 11.53 -2.60 8.62
C LEU A 348 12.27 -2.78 7.29
N PRO A 349 13.47 -3.40 7.22
CA PRO A 349 14.15 -3.60 5.93
C PRO A 349 13.41 -4.54 4.99
N GLU A 350 12.71 -5.54 5.55
CA GLU A 350 12.00 -6.54 4.75
C GLU A 350 10.73 -5.95 4.12
N LEU A 351 9.86 -5.33 4.93
CA LEU A 351 8.62 -4.75 4.42
C LEU A 351 8.85 -3.59 3.44
N ALA A 352 9.95 -2.83 3.60
CA ALA A 352 10.33 -1.73 2.72
C ALA A 352 10.56 -2.15 1.25
N ARG A 353 10.76 -3.44 1.00
CA ARG A 353 10.95 -4.00 -0.35
C ARG A 353 9.65 -4.02 -1.15
N TYR A 354 8.51 -4.04 -0.49
CA TYR A 354 7.20 -4.26 -1.11
C TYR A 354 6.31 -3.01 -1.13
N VAL A 355 6.65 -1.97 -0.36
CA VAL A 355 5.86 -0.75 -0.29
C VAL A 355 6.61 0.46 -0.86
N ASP A 356 5.88 1.41 -1.43
CA ASP A 356 6.42 2.68 -1.88
C ASP A 356 6.70 3.60 -0.69
N TYR A 357 5.81 3.61 0.34
CA TYR A 357 5.97 4.42 1.54
C TYR A 357 5.77 3.61 2.81
N ILE A 358 6.54 3.98 3.82
CA ILE A 358 6.48 3.48 5.19
C ILE A 358 5.94 4.61 6.06
N CYS A 359 4.74 4.40 6.61
CA CYS A 359 4.06 5.38 7.44
C CYS A 359 4.26 5.03 8.92
N LEU A 360 5.42 5.43 9.48
CA LEU A 360 5.74 5.18 10.88
C LEU A 360 4.80 5.94 11.81
N MET A 361 4.13 5.25 12.73
CA MET A 361 3.30 5.85 13.77
C MET A 361 4.18 6.42 14.91
N VAL A 362 4.77 7.58 14.68
CA VAL A 362 5.74 8.20 15.60
C VAL A 362 5.07 9.09 16.66
N TYR A 363 4.00 8.58 17.24
CA TYR A 363 3.25 9.29 18.28
C TYR A 363 4.03 9.30 19.59
N PRO A 364 4.45 10.47 20.16
CA PRO A 364 5.14 10.51 21.46
C PRO A 364 4.41 9.71 22.56
N SER A 365 3.08 9.74 22.61
CA SER A 365 2.31 8.94 23.57
C SER A 365 2.42 7.41 23.34
N GLY A 366 2.80 6.96 22.14
CA GLY A 366 2.96 5.55 21.82
C GLY A 366 4.25 4.92 22.36
N TYR A 367 5.21 5.74 22.76
CA TYR A 367 6.51 5.27 23.29
C TYR A 367 6.48 5.14 24.82
N HIS A 368 5.59 4.31 25.33
CA HIS A 368 5.35 4.15 26.77
C HIS A 368 6.57 3.66 27.57
N LEU A 369 7.54 2.98 26.95
CA LEU A 369 8.82 2.59 27.52
C LEU A 369 9.91 3.66 27.34
N GLY A 370 9.58 4.79 26.68
CA GLY A 370 10.55 5.78 26.26
C GLY A 370 11.38 5.34 25.05
N ILE A 371 12.32 6.20 24.67
CA ILE A 371 13.41 5.89 23.73
C ILE A 371 14.73 6.28 24.39
N PRO A 372 15.89 5.88 23.90
CA PRO A 372 17.18 6.29 24.48
C PRO A 372 17.24 7.79 24.70
N GLN A 373 17.64 8.21 25.93
CA GLN A 373 17.69 9.58 26.42
C GLN A 373 16.35 10.27 26.74
N TYR A 374 15.21 9.74 26.28
CA TYR A 374 13.89 10.37 26.45
C TYR A 374 12.90 9.39 27.11
N ARG A 375 12.86 9.40 28.46
CA ARG A 375 11.97 8.52 29.22
C ARG A 375 10.51 8.98 29.21
N LYS A 376 10.28 10.28 28.98
CA LYS A 376 8.95 10.89 28.82
C LYS A 376 8.82 11.51 27.44
N PRO A 377 8.55 10.73 26.41
CA PRO A 377 8.52 11.18 25.01
C PRO A 377 7.61 12.37 24.74
N VAL A 378 6.50 12.49 25.48
CA VAL A 378 5.54 13.59 25.30
C VAL A 378 6.10 14.97 25.68
N GLU A 379 7.21 15.02 26.42
CA GLU A 379 7.94 16.26 26.75
C GLU A 379 8.92 16.66 25.63
N HIS A 380 9.23 15.73 24.71
CA HIS A 380 10.26 15.88 23.68
C HIS A 380 9.77 15.47 22.29
N PRO A 381 8.62 16.02 21.79
CA PRO A 381 7.98 15.53 20.57
C PRO A 381 8.88 15.65 19.33
N ARG A 382 9.74 16.70 19.25
CA ARG A 382 10.66 16.87 18.12
C ARG A 382 11.75 15.80 18.11
N GLU A 383 12.41 15.62 19.26
CA GLU A 383 13.54 14.69 19.41
C GLU A 383 13.07 13.23 19.21
N VAL A 384 11.91 12.88 19.73
CA VAL A 384 11.32 11.54 19.58
C VAL A 384 11.03 11.23 18.12
N VAL A 385 10.37 12.15 17.41
CA VAL A 385 10.07 11.99 15.99
C VAL A 385 11.38 11.95 15.17
N TYR A 386 12.26 12.93 15.38
CA TYR A 386 13.51 13.02 14.63
C TYR A 386 14.41 11.80 14.81
N ASN A 387 14.65 11.39 16.06
CA ASN A 387 15.52 10.25 16.35
C ASN A 387 14.95 8.94 15.81
N THR A 388 13.61 8.75 15.86
CA THR A 388 12.97 7.58 15.29
C THR A 388 13.12 7.54 13.77
N LEU A 389 12.95 8.68 13.10
CA LEU A 389 13.14 8.79 11.65
C LEU A 389 14.60 8.55 11.24
N GLU A 390 15.57 9.07 12.00
CA GLU A 390 17.00 8.80 11.75
C GLU A 390 17.36 7.32 11.95
N GLN A 391 16.78 6.66 12.96
CA GLN A 391 16.94 5.21 13.10
C GLN A 391 16.33 4.43 11.94
N ALA A 392 15.14 4.83 11.49
CA ALA A 392 14.51 4.23 10.30
C ALA A 392 15.38 4.40 9.05
N LYS A 393 15.89 5.61 8.82
CA LYS A 393 16.80 5.91 7.68
C LYS A 393 18.05 5.03 7.69
N LYS A 394 18.69 4.87 8.86
CA LYS A 394 19.86 3.98 8.99
C LYS A 394 19.52 2.56 8.56
N ARG A 395 18.36 2.04 8.97
CA ARG A 395 17.91 0.69 8.62
C ARG A 395 17.45 0.55 7.16
N LEU A 396 17.14 1.66 6.50
CA LEU A 396 16.74 1.73 5.10
C LEU A 396 17.87 2.21 4.18
N ASN A 397 19.13 2.12 4.61
CA ASN A 397 20.30 2.54 3.81
C ASN A 397 20.20 3.98 3.29
N GLY A 398 19.61 4.88 4.07
CA GLY A 398 19.49 6.30 3.75
C GLY A 398 18.23 6.71 2.98
N GLN A 399 17.34 5.78 2.62
CA GLN A 399 16.13 6.03 1.83
C GLN A 399 15.06 6.83 2.62
N ALA A 400 15.31 8.11 2.86
CA ALA A 400 14.39 8.99 3.58
C ALA A 400 13.09 9.24 2.79
N GLU A 401 13.16 9.20 1.46
CA GLU A 401 12.03 9.38 0.54
C GLU A 401 10.95 8.29 0.68
N LYS A 402 11.28 7.14 1.26
CA LYS A 402 10.28 6.13 1.63
C LYS A 402 9.52 6.43 2.91
N LEU A 403 9.97 7.38 3.73
CA LEU A 403 9.34 7.68 5.00
C LEU A 403 8.29 8.77 4.88
N ARG A 404 7.09 8.49 5.37
CA ARG A 404 5.97 9.43 5.48
C ARG A 404 5.24 9.20 6.80
N PRO A 405 5.78 9.72 7.92
CA PRO A 405 5.30 9.39 9.25
C PRO A 405 3.90 9.93 9.54
N TRP A 406 3.19 9.21 10.40
CA TRP A 406 2.04 9.67 11.13
C TRP A 406 2.46 10.42 12.39
N LEU A 407 1.96 11.64 12.57
CA LEU A 407 2.24 12.53 13.69
C LEU A 407 1.02 12.65 14.60
N GLN A 408 1.27 12.87 15.88
CA GLN A 408 0.24 12.97 16.91
C GLN A 408 -0.44 14.34 16.90
N ASN A 409 -1.76 14.35 16.68
CA ASN A 409 -2.61 15.55 16.81
C ASN A 409 -3.71 15.37 17.87
N PHE A 410 -3.59 14.38 18.70
CA PHE A 410 -4.54 14.04 19.77
C PHE A 410 -3.88 14.20 21.17
N ARG A 411 -4.74 14.29 22.20
CA ARG A 411 -4.28 14.39 23.59
C ARG A 411 -3.48 13.14 24.00
N ASP A 412 -2.41 13.33 24.77
CA ASP A 412 -1.67 12.23 25.36
C ASP A 412 -2.60 11.26 26.13
N TYR A 413 -2.37 9.97 25.96
CA TYR A 413 -3.15 8.91 26.63
C TYR A 413 -2.32 8.08 27.61
N ALA A 414 -0.99 8.18 27.56
CA ALA A 414 -0.10 7.24 28.25
C ALA A 414 0.62 7.83 29.46
N PHE A 415 0.88 9.15 29.51
CA PHE A 415 1.70 9.79 30.54
C PHE A 415 0.90 10.73 31.44
N ASP A 416 0.68 11.97 31.03
CA ASP A 416 0.13 13.02 31.87
C ASP A 416 -1.12 13.71 31.29
N ARG A 417 -1.67 13.16 30.22
CA ARG A 417 -2.89 13.64 29.55
C ARG A 417 -2.78 15.06 28.99
N ARG A 418 -1.56 15.56 28.73
CA ARG A 418 -1.36 16.89 28.13
C ARG A 418 -1.99 17.00 26.74
N PRO A 419 -2.49 18.17 26.35
CA PRO A 419 -2.90 18.40 24.97
C PRO A 419 -1.66 18.49 24.07
N PHE A 420 -1.77 18.04 22.83
CA PHE A 420 -0.80 18.36 21.78
C PHE A 420 -1.30 19.63 21.09
N THR A 421 -0.71 20.76 21.47
CA THR A 421 -1.06 22.10 20.96
C THR A 421 -0.34 22.39 19.64
N GLY A 422 -0.56 23.57 19.06
CA GLY A 422 0.13 23.98 17.85
C GLY A 422 1.66 23.87 17.95
N GLU A 423 2.23 24.14 19.11
CA GLU A 423 3.68 24.03 19.33
C GLU A 423 4.16 22.57 19.21
N GLN A 424 3.52 21.61 19.91
CA GLN A 424 3.93 20.20 19.83
C GLN A 424 3.73 19.64 18.41
N ILE A 425 2.67 20.05 17.69
CA ILE A 425 2.45 19.65 16.31
C ILE A 425 3.56 20.22 15.41
N ARG A 426 3.88 21.52 15.55
CA ARG A 426 4.93 22.19 14.78
C ARG A 426 6.30 21.53 14.99
N LEU A 427 6.66 21.17 16.23
CA LEU A 427 7.91 20.50 16.55
C LEU A 427 8.03 19.12 15.86
N GLN A 428 6.95 18.36 15.78
CA GLN A 428 6.92 17.08 15.05
C GLN A 428 7.11 17.31 13.54
N ILE A 429 6.44 18.30 12.95
CA ILE A 429 6.57 18.65 11.53
C ILE A 429 7.99 19.09 11.19
N GLN A 430 8.63 19.91 12.05
CA GLN A 430 10.03 20.30 11.89
C GLN A 430 10.98 19.10 11.89
N ALA A 431 10.74 18.11 12.74
CA ALA A 431 11.50 16.87 12.74
C ALA A 431 11.43 16.13 11.40
N CYS A 432 10.26 16.07 10.77
CA CYS A 432 10.08 15.47 9.46
C CYS A 432 10.85 16.23 8.36
N THR A 433 10.76 17.56 8.36
CA THR A 433 11.50 18.42 7.43
C THR A 433 13.02 18.22 7.57
N GLN A 434 13.52 18.19 8.82
CA GLN A 434 14.92 17.97 9.11
C GLN A 434 15.39 16.57 8.69
N ALA A 435 14.57 15.53 8.89
CA ALA A 435 14.85 14.17 8.46
C ALA A 435 14.70 13.96 6.94
N LYS A 436 14.17 14.95 6.21
CA LYS A 436 13.95 14.93 4.74
C LYS A 436 13.01 13.80 4.30
N THR A 437 11.94 13.57 5.04
CA THR A 437 10.91 12.60 4.66
C THR A 437 10.07 13.11 3.47
N SER A 438 9.31 12.22 2.81
CA SER A 438 8.37 12.58 1.74
C SER A 438 7.05 13.16 2.29
N GLY A 439 7.18 14.05 3.25
CA GLY A 439 6.07 14.69 3.93
C GLY A 439 5.68 14.00 5.25
N TRP A 440 4.45 14.21 5.67
CA TRP A 440 3.89 13.76 6.95
C TRP A 440 2.35 13.72 6.90
N LEU A 441 1.76 12.97 7.82
CA LEU A 441 0.32 12.83 8.01
C LEU A 441 -0.02 13.10 9.47
N LEU A 442 -1.08 13.88 9.76
CA LEU A 442 -1.57 14.10 11.12
C LEU A 442 -2.72 13.15 11.45
N TRP A 443 -2.62 12.47 12.59
CA TRP A 443 -3.65 11.59 13.09
C TRP A 443 -4.47 12.24 14.19
N ASP A 444 -5.79 12.30 13.99
CA ASP A 444 -6.77 12.60 15.04
C ASP A 444 -8.04 11.77 14.82
N ALA A 445 -8.25 10.75 15.62
CA ALA A 445 -9.43 9.87 15.52
C ALA A 445 -10.76 10.61 15.76
N SER A 446 -10.73 11.79 16.39
CA SER A 446 -11.93 12.62 16.59
C SER A 446 -12.23 13.56 15.41
N ASN A 447 -11.31 13.67 14.43
CA ASN A 447 -11.35 14.58 13.29
C ASN A 447 -11.49 16.07 13.67
N LYS A 448 -10.87 16.49 14.80
CA LYS A 448 -11.07 17.84 15.36
C LYS A 448 -9.85 18.78 15.25
N TYR A 449 -8.90 18.59 14.52
CA TYR A 449 -7.65 19.33 14.23
C TYR A 449 -7.53 20.77 14.81
N ARG A 450 -7.92 20.98 16.08
CA ARG A 450 -8.12 22.29 16.73
C ARG A 450 -6.90 23.20 16.72
N TYR A 451 -5.71 22.60 16.84
CA TYR A 451 -4.44 23.34 16.97
C TYR A 451 -3.58 23.29 15.70
N THR A 452 -4.06 22.60 14.67
CA THR A 452 -3.28 22.41 13.42
C THR A 452 -3.10 23.72 12.65
N ALA A 453 -4.13 24.56 12.58
CA ALA A 453 -4.03 25.88 11.93
C ALA A 453 -2.94 26.75 12.58
N ASP A 454 -2.82 26.73 13.93
CA ASP A 454 -1.81 27.49 14.65
C ASP A 454 -0.41 26.96 14.39
N ALA A 455 -0.27 25.61 14.30
CA ALA A 455 1.00 24.98 13.97
C ALA A 455 1.51 25.37 12.59
N LEU A 456 0.60 25.46 11.60
CA LEU A 456 0.93 25.73 10.19
C LEU A 456 1.15 27.21 9.89
N ARG A 457 0.38 28.13 10.51
CA ARG A 457 0.57 29.59 10.35
C ARG A 457 1.97 30.06 10.74
N SER A 458 2.57 29.47 11.76
CA SER A 458 3.92 29.83 12.19
C SER A 458 5.03 29.34 11.25
N GLN A 459 4.75 28.32 10.40
CA GLN A 459 5.70 27.85 9.39
C GLN A 459 5.79 28.82 8.20
N SER A 460 4.67 29.30 7.72
CA SER A 460 4.64 30.27 6.60
C SER A 460 5.42 31.55 6.91
N LEU A 461 5.39 32.02 8.15
CA LEU A 461 6.17 33.18 8.59
C LEU A 461 7.69 32.93 8.67
N THR A 462 8.10 31.69 8.94
CA THR A 462 9.52 31.32 9.00
C THR A 462 10.11 31.11 7.60
N GLU A 463 9.35 30.57 6.67
CA GLU A 463 9.74 30.43 5.26
C GLU A 463 9.83 31.80 4.55
N ILE A 464 8.90 32.69 4.82
CA ILE A 464 8.92 34.09 4.29
C ILE A 464 10.16 34.85 4.85
N ARG A 465 10.50 34.69 6.13
CA ARG A 465 11.69 35.32 6.72
C ARG A 465 13.00 34.71 6.21
N GLY A 466 13.04 33.37 5.98
CA GLY A 466 14.18 32.68 5.39
C GLY A 466 14.43 33.06 3.93
N ALA A 467 13.37 33.23 3.14
CA ALA A 467 13.46 33.70 1.75
C ALA A 467 13.88 35.18 1.63
N GLY A 468 13.43 36.03 2.57
CA GLY A 468 13.85 37.44 2.65
C GLY A 468 15.32 37.62 3.00
N ALA A 469 15.83 36.81 3.95
CA ALA A 469 17.24 36.87 4.37
C ALA A 469 18.22 36.39 3.27
N SER A 470 17.80 35.49 2.40
CA SER A 470 18.60 35.03 1.25
C SER A 470 18.57 36.03 0.06
N ALA A 471 17.52 36.83 -0.07
CA ALA A 471 17.45 37.89 -1.07
C ALA A 471 18.32 39.11 -0.70
N GLU A 472 18.35 39.51 0.56
CA GLU A 472 19.21 40.62 1.04
C GLU A 472 20.71 40.30 0.97
N LEU A 473 21.12 39.03 1.09
CA LEU A 473 22.52 38.60 0.94
C LEU A 473 22.98 38.53 -0.51
N SER A 474 22.08 38.35 -1.48
CA SER A 474 22.42 38.34 -2.90
C SER A 474 22.61 39.74 -3.49
N ASP A 475 21.86 40.72 -2.98
CA ASP A 475 21.98 42.12 -3.44
C ASP A 475 23.18 42.84 -2.83
N ALA A 476 23.68 42.40 -1.66
CA ALA A 476 24.90 42.95 -1.04
C ALA A 476 26.20 42.46 -1.69
N GLN A 477 26.19 41.41 -2.49
CA GLN A 477 27.36 40.90 -3.24
C GLN A 477 27.52 41.45 -4.66
N ASN A 478 26.51 42.15 -5.18
CA ASN A 478 26.55 42.74 -6.52
C ASN A 478 26.91 44.24 -6.54
N ILE A 479 27.31 44.82 -5.36
CA ILE A 479 27.76 46.19 -5.24
C ILE A 479 29.18 46.21 -4.60
N ARG A 480 30.09 45.50 -5.21
CA ARG A 480 31.54 45.71 -5.02
C ARG A 480 32.31 45.41 -6.27
#